data_262e59c61ea8a3f7f3ba0c0af72e961d
#
_entry.id   262e59c61ea8a3f7f3ba0c0af72e961d
#
_cell.length_a   1.000
_cell.length_b   1.000
_cell.length_c   1.000
_cell.angle_alpha   90.00
_cell.angle_beta   90.00
_cell.angle_gamma   90.00
#
_symmetry.space_group_name_H-M   'P 1'
#
loop_
_entity.id
_entity.type
_entity.pdbx_description
1 polymer ?
#
loop_
_entity_poly.entity_id
_entity_poly.type
_entity_poly.pdbx_seq_one_letter_code
_entity_poly.pdbx_strand_id
1 'polypeptide(L)'
;MAGCARASELLVFAAASLKPALDTIISQPQVRAIGPIEVSYAASSQLARQIEHGAPADLFISADEDWMNVVEATGRIVAGTRGNLLGNALVLIAPAQGTVQLRIGAGFDLAGALGADGRLAIASPDSVPAGKYARAALTSLGVWDSVASRLAPAPHVRAALRFVASAETPLGIVYRSDAVSEPRVRVVDTFPPSSHAPIIYPVAAIESDDVGSARRLLGILESAQVGAVFQRYGFDSLKP
;
A
#
# COMPACT_ATOMS: atom_id res chain seq x y z
N MET A 1 5.09 -17.38 43.21
CA MET A 1 4.84 -16.07 42.59
C MET A 1 4.83 -16.30 41.10
N ALA A 2 3.65 -16.37 40.49
CA ALA A 2 3.54 -16.49 39.04
C ALA A 2 3.86 -15.10 38.43
N GLY A 3 5.01 -14.97 37.77
CA GLY A 3 5.33 -13.79 36.99
C GLY A 3 4.29 -13.65 35.90
N CYS A 4 3.48 -12.57 35.90
CA CYS A 4 2.74 -12.15 34.73
C CYS A 4 3.76 -11.88 33.63
N ALA A 5 3.95 -12.81 32.72
CA ALA A 5 4.62 -12.53 31.46
C ALA A 5 3.79 -11.43 30.80
N ARG A 6 4.34 -10.22 30.74
CA ARG A 6 3.76 -9.10 29.96
C ARG A 6 3.72 -9.61 28.54
N ALA A 7 2.53 -9.70 27.95
CA ALA A 7 2.42 -10.03 26.55
C ALA A 7 3.34 -9.06 25.77
N SER A 8 4.27 -9.60 25.01
CA SER A 8 5.14 -8.79 24.14
C SER A 8 4.27 -8.01 23.17
N GLU A 9 4.59 -6.76 22.94
CA GLU A 9 3.88 -5.93 21.95
C GLU A 9 4.21 -6.45 20.55
N LEU A 10 3.17 -6.82 19.80
CA LEU A 10 3.33 -7.33 18.45
C LEU A 10 3.61 -6.17 17.48
N LEU A 11 4.75 -6.17 16.82
CA LEU A 11 5.14 -5.13 15.89
C LEU A 11 4.84 -5.54 14.43
N VAL A 12 3.89 -4.83 13.81
CA VAL A 12 3.47 -5.05 12.42
C VAL A 12 4.10 -4.00 11.52
N PHE A 13 4.84 -4.41 10.51
CA PHE A 13 5.31 -3.54 9.44
C PHE A 13 4.34 -3.63 8.26
N ALA A 14 3.66 -2.54 7.92
CA ALA A 14 2.61 -2.54 6.91
C ALA A 14 2.79 -1.42 5.88
N ALA A 15 2.56 -1.74 4.61
CA ALA A 15 2.52 -0.73 3.54
C ALA A 15 1.55 0.40 3.90
N ALA A 16 1.97 1.64 3.69
CA ALA A 16 1.25 2.85 4.14
C ALA A 16 -0.20 2.94 3.65
N SER A 17 -0.51 2.36 2.49
CA SER A 17 -1.88 2.28 1.92
C SER A 17 -2.86 1.46 2.78
N LEU A 18 -2.34 0.56 3.63
CA LEU A 18 -3.17 -0.28 4.51
C LEU A 18 -3.68 0.47 5.75
N LYS A 19 -3.09 1.63 6.08
CA LYS A 19 -3.33 2.30 7.36
C LYS A 19 -4.82 2.46 7.73
N PRO A 20 -5.71 3.01 6.89
CA PRO A 20 -7.11 3.21 7.28
C PRO A 20 -7.85 1.91 7.58
N ALA A 21 -7.59 0.86 6.79
CA ALA A 21 -8.21 -0.44 6.96
C ALA A 21 -7.64 -1.18 8.19
N LEU A 22 -6.31 -1.23 8.33
CA LEU A 22 -5.67 -1.91 9.45
C LEU A 22 -5.98 -1.24 10.79
N ASP A 23 -6.01 0.09 10.89
CA ASP A 23 -6.39 0.79 12.12
C ASP A 23 -7.82 0.37 12.57
N THR A 24 -8.74 0.23 11.60
CA THR A 24 -10.10 -0.27 11.86
C THR A 24 -10.09 -1.74 12.29
N ILE A 25 -9.29 -2.59 11.66
CA ILE A 25 -9.20 -4.02 11.98
C ILE A 25 -8.60 -4.22 13.37
N ILE A 26 -7.50 -3.53 13.69
CA ILE A 26 -6.80 -3.63 14.98
C ILE A 26 -7.69 -3.17 16.14
N SER A 27 -8.60 -2.23 15.89
CA SER A 27 -9.57 -1.79 16.91
C SER A 27 -10.62 -2.84 17.28
N GLN A 28 -10.78 -3.92 16.50
CA GLN A 28 -11.79 -4.96 16.74
C GLN A 28 -11.45 -5.82 17.96
N PRO A 29 -12.46 -6.23 18.76
CA PRO A 29 -12.24 -6.99 20.00
C PRO A 29 -11.43 -8.28 19.82
N GLN A 30 -11.67 -9.03 18.72
CA GLN A 30 -10.96 -10.28 18.45
C GLN A 30 -9.48 -10.06 18.14
N VAL A 31 -9.09 -8.91 17.59
CA VAL A 31 -7.68 -8.56 17.33
C VAL A 31 -7.03 -8.07 18.63
N ARG A 32 -7.72 -7.22 19.40
CA ARG A 32 -7.24 -6.75 20.71
C ARG A 32 -7.03 -7.88 21.71
N ALA A 33 -7.76 -8.98 21.56
CA ALA A 33 -7.59 -10.17 22.42
C ALA A 33 -6.24 -10.90 22.18
N ILE A 34 -5.50 -10.60 21.11
CA ILE A 34 -4.15 -11.12 20.89
C ILE A 34 -3.15 -10.49 21.87
N GLY A 35 -3.31 -9.20 22.15
CA GLY A 35 -2.43 -8.38 22.97
C GLY A 35 -2.21 -6.99 22.35
N PRO A 36 -1.27 -6.20 22.89
CA PRO A 36 -0.89 -4.91 22.32
C PRO A 36 -0.29 -5.12 20.91
N ILE A 37 -0.73 -4.29 19.95
CA ILE A 37 -0.22 -4.32 18.57
C ILE A 37 0.19 -2.90 18.19
N GLU A 38 1.45 -2.74 17.82
CA GLU A 38 1.98 -1.53 17.21
C GLU A 38 2.13 -1.72 15.71
N VAL A 39 1.75 -0.72 14.89
CA VAL A 39 1.91 -0.78 13.43
C VAL A 39 2.78 0.35 12.93
N SER A 40 3.88 -0.02 12.30
CA SER A 40 4.74 0.90 11.56
C SER A 40 4.29 0.98 10.10
N TYR A 41 3.83 2.16 9.68
CA TYR A 41 3.36 2.41 8.32
C TYR A 41 4.39 3.19 7.51
N ALA A 42 4.91 2.58 6.44
CA ALA A 42 5.84 3.23 5.53
C ALA A 42 5.75 2.64 4.11
N ALA A 43 6.64 3.04 3.21
CA ALA A 43 6.81 2.33 1.94
C ALA A 43 7.33 0.91 2.20
N SER A 44 6.82 -0.08 1.45
CA SER A 44 7.27 -1.48 1.58
C SER A 44 8.78 -1.61 1.39
N SER A 45 9.37 -0.80 0.49
CA SER A 45 10.81 -0.74 0.28
C SER A 45 11.60 -0.33 1.54
N GLN A 46 11.10 0.62 2.30
CA GLN A 46 11.73 1.07 3.53
C GLN A 46 11.61 0.01 4.64
N LEU A 47 10.42 -0.57 4.80
CA LEU A 47 10.15 -1.60 5.81
C LEU A 47 10.94 -2.88 5.53
N ALA A 48 10.98 -3.33 4.26
CA ALA A 48 11.75 -4.50 3.87
C ALA A 48 13.24 -4.34 4.18
N ARG A 49 13.83 -3.17 3.88
CA ARG A 49 15.22 -2.86 4.23
C ARG A 49 15.45 -2.82 5.74
N GLN A 50 14.51 -2.31 6.52
CA GLN A 50 14.61 -2.34 7.98
C GLN A 50 14.64 -3.79 8.49
N ILE A 51 13.78 -4.68 7.95
CA ILE A 51 13.79 -6.11 8.29
C ILE A 51 15.10 -6.75 7.86
N GLU A 52 15.59 -6.47 6.67
CA GLU A 52 16.90 -6.95 6.17
C GLU A 52 18.04 -6.57 7.12
N HIS A 53 17.99 -5.37 7.71
CA HIS A 53 18.97 -4.88 8.69
C HIS A 53 18.64 -5.27 10.15
N GLY A 54 17.72 -6.20 10.37
CA GLY A 54 17.48 -6.77 11.69
C GLY A 54 16.40 -6.09 12.52
N ALA A 55 15.57 -5.20 11.95
CA ALA A 55 14.45 -4.62 12.71
C ALA A 55 13.52 -5.72 13.24
N PRO A 56 12.98 -5.57 14.47
CA PRO A 56 12.23 -6.61 15.19
C PRO A 56 10.75 -6.64 14.77
N ALA A 57 10.45 -6.76 13.47
CA ALA A 57 9.08 -6.93 13.00
C ALA A 57 8.60 -8.38 13.29
N ASP A 58 7.34 -8.53 13.67
CA ASP A 58 6.66 -9.82 13.85
C ASP A 58 5.83 -10.21 12.63
N LEU A 59 5.26 -9.21 11.95
CA LEU A 59 4.48 -9.40 10.72
C LEU A 59 4.87 -8.34 9.69
N PHE A 60 5.00 -8.74 8.43
CA PHE A 60 5.24 -7.83 7.32
C PHE A 60 4.14 -7.95 6.27
N ILE A 61 3.58 -6.80 5.84
CA ILE A 61 2.59 -6.71 4.76
C ILE A 61 3.09 -5.73 3.71
N SER A 62 3.54 -6.27 2.59
CA SER A 62 4.05 -5.49 1.46
C SER A 62 2.94 -5.09 0.49
N ALA A 63 3.15 -4.06 -0.32
CA ALA A 63 2.29 -3.66 -1.44
C ALA A 63 2.82 -4.14 -2.81
N ASP A 64 3.84 -4.95 -2.83
CA ASP A 64 4.32 -5.72 -3.97
C ASP A 64 5.04 -6.99 -3.52
N GLU A 65 5.20 -7.92 -4.45
CA GLU A 65 5.90 -9.18 -4.21
C GLU A 65 7.42 -8.98 -4.19
N ASP A 66 7.97 -8.00 -4.91
CA ASP A 66 9.41 -7.78 -4.98
C ASP A 66 10.01 -7.52 -3.60
N TRP A 67 9.40 -6.65 -2.80
CA TRP A 67 9.88 -6.35 -1.45
C TRP A 67 9.62 -7.47 -0.45
N MET A 68 8.59 -8.28 -0.66
CA MET A 68 8.42 -9.52 0.09
C MET A 68 9.52 -10.53 -0.26
N ASN A 69 9.91 -10.64 -1.55
CA ASN A 69 11.01 -11.50 -1.98
C ASN A 69 12.35 -11.07 -1.36
N VAL A 70 12.60 -9.75 -1.21
CA VAL A 70 13.79 -9.24 -0.50
C VAL A 70 13.81 -9.76 0.95
N VAL A 71 12.68 -9.66 1.66
CA VAL A 71 12.60 -10.17 3.05
C VAL A 71 12.74 -11.69 3.09
N GLU A 72 12.14 -12.42 2.16
CA GLU A 72 12.26 -13.88 2.10
C GLU A 72 13.70 -14.31 1.88
N ALA A 73 14.48 -13.60 1.05
CA ALA A 73 15.89 -13.88 0.81
C ALA A 73 16.76 -13.73 2.06
N THR A 74 16.29 -13.02 3.10
CA THR A 74 16.98 -12.95 4.40
C THR A 74 16.84 -14.22 5.24
N GLY A 75 15.95 -15.14 4.86
CA GLY A 75 15.63 -16.35 5.63
C GLY A 75 14.81 -16.08 6.90
N ARG A 76 14.29 -14.87 7.11
CA ARG A 76 13.58 -14.49 8.32
C ARG A 76 12.05 -14.70 8.26
N ILE A 77 11.51 -15.13 7.12
CA ILE A 77 10.09 -15.47 7.03
C ILE A 77 9.83 -16.82 7.70
N VAL A 78 8.86 -16.84 8.60
CA VAL A 78 8.41 -18.08 9.24
C VAL A 78 7.81 -19.02 8.18
N ALA A 79 8.32 -20.23 8.09
CA ALA A 79 7.90 -21.20 7.08
C ALA A 79 6.37 -21.42 7.07
N GLY A 80 5.79 -21.41 5.87
CA GLY A 80 4.36 -21.64 5.63
C GLY A 80 3.45 -20.47 6.01
N THR A 81 3.98 -19.26 6.27
CA THR A 81 3.17 -18.08 6.62
C THR A 81 3.06 -17.05 5.49
N ARG A 82 3.91 -17.15 4.46
CA ARG A 82 3.80 -16.26 3.30
C ARG A 82 2.55 -16.60 2.50
N GLY A 83 1.73 -15.59 2.23
CA GLY A 83 0.53 -15.70 1.41
C GLY A 83 0.15 -14.38 0.77
N ASN A 84 -0.72 -14.43 -0.25
CA ASN A 84 -1.27 -13.24 -0.89
C ASN A 84 -2.57 -12.85 -0.17
N LEU A 85 -2.57 -11.67 0.46
CA LEU A 85 -3.67 -11.22 1.30
C LEU A 85 -4.73 -10.45 0.50
N LEU A 86 -4.32 -9.48 -0.31
CA LEU A 86 -5.19 -8.52 -0.99
C LEU A 86 -4.69 -8.19 -2.39
N GLY A 87 -5.63 -7.76 -3.24
CA GLY A 87 -5.39 -7.05 -4.49
C GLY A 87 -5.75 -5.57 -4.37
N ASN A 88 -5.39 -4.78 -5.40
CA ASN A 88 -5.74 -3.36 -5.50
C ASN A 88 -5.77 -2.91 -6.97
N ALA A 89 -6.24 -1.69 -7.21
CA ALA A 89 -6.19 -1.04 -8.52
C ALA A 89 -5.42 0.28 -8.42
N LEU A 90 -4.78 0.65 -9.52
CA LEU A 90 -4.11 1.94 -9.68
C LEU A 90 -5.10 2.95 -10.24
N VAL A 91 -5.18 4.15 -9.65
CA VAL A 91 -6.11 5.21 -10.05
C VAL A 91 -5.40 6.55 -10.23
N LEU A 92 -5.87 7.33 -11.19
CA LEU A 92 -5.55 8.75 -11.32
C LEU A 92 -6.54 9.55 -10.48
N ILE A 93 -6.04 10.43 -9.63
CA ILE A 93 -6.85 11.27 -8.74
C ILE A 93 -6.62 12.74 -8.99
N ALA A 94 -7.63 13.53 -8.66
CA ALA A 94 -7.60 15.00 -8.61
C ALA A 94 -8.17 15.48 -7.28
N PRO A 95 -7.96 16.76 -6.87
CA PRO A 95 -8.71 17.36 -5.76
C PRO A 95 -10.22 17.20 -5.98
N ALA A 96 -10.98 17.00 -4.91
CA ALA A 96 -12.43 16.76 -4.99
C ALA A 96 -13.19 17.86 -5.77
N GLN A 97 -12.76 19.12 -5.65
CA GLN A 97 -13.32 20.28 -6.36
C GLN A 97 -12.71 20.48 -7.76
N GLY A 98 -11.71 19.68 -8.15
CA GLY A 98 -11.06 19.78 -9.45
C GLY A 98 -12.00 19.34 -10.60
N THR A 99 -11.91 20.03 -11.73
CA THR A 99 -12.78 19.80 -12.90
C THR A 99 -12.14 18.94 -13.97
N VAL A 100 -10.87 18.53 -13.79
CA VAL A 100 -10.15 17.72 -14.78
C VAL A 100 -10.92 16.46 -15.11
N GLN A 101 -11.22 16.26 -16.38
CA GLN A 101 -11.76 15.01 -16.92
C GLN A 101 -10.74 14.43 -17.89
N LEU A 102 -10.35 13.21 -17.68
CA LEU A 102 -9.38 12.53 -18.51
C LEU A 102 -9.75 11.04 -18.58
N ARG A 103 -9.64 10.45 -19.75
CA ARG A 103 -9.84 9.02 -19.93
C ARG A 103 -8.49 8.37 -20.19
N ILE A 104 -8.14 7.39 -19.37
CA ILE A 104 -6.86 6.68 -19.47
C ILE A 104 -6.90 5.69 -20.62
N GLY A 105 -5.92 5.78 -21.51
CA GLY A 105 -5.71 4.91 -22.66
C GLY A 105 -4.34 5.16 -23.28
N ALA A 106 -4.00 4.45 -24.34
CA ALA A 106 -2.74 4.65 -25.04
C ALA A 106 -2.59 6.11 -25.49
N GLY A 107 -1.48 6.75 -25.15
CA GLY A 107 -1.15 8.11 -25.54
C GLY A 107 -2.05 9.20 -24.94
N PHE A 108 -2.80 8.96 -23.87
CA PHE A 108 -3.68 9.96 -23.26
C PHE A 108 -2.91 11.22 -22.80
N ASP A 109 -3.52 12.39 -22.96
CA ASP A 109 -2.87 13.68 -22.72
C ASP A 109 -2.75 14.04 -21.24
N LEU A 110 -1.92 13.29 -20.51
CA LEU A 110 -1.65 13.55 -19.10
C LEU A 110 -0.87 14.85 -18.90
N ALA A 111 0.06 15.16 -19.82
CA ALA A 111 0.88 16.37 -19.74
C ALA A 111 0.02 17.64 -19.91
N GLY A 112 -0.92 17.64 -20.85
CA GLY A 112 -1.88 18.74 -21.02
C GLY A 112 -2.82 18.88 -19.82
N ALA A 113 -3.28 17.75 -19.25
CA ALA A 113 -4.14 17.75 -18.06
C ALA A 113 -3.45 18.29 -16.79
N LEU A 114 -2.13 18.22 -16.70
CA LEU A 114 -1.36 18.86 -15.62
C LEU A 114 -1.32 20.41 -15.73
N GLY A 115 -1.61 20.96 -16.91
CA GLY A 115 -1.44 22.41 -17.16
C GLY A 115 0.04 22.78 -17.33
N ALA A 116 0.36 24.09 -17.42
CA ALA A 116 1.71 24.56 -17.74
C ALA A 116 2.74 24.18 -16.66
N ASP A 117 2.44 24.43 -15.38
CA ASP A 117 3.38 24.31 -14.26
C ASP A 117 3.03 23.16 -13.31
N GLY A 118 1.93 22.43 -13.58
CA GLY A 118 1.45 21.37 -12.72
C GLY A 118 2.39 20.17 -12.69
N ARG A 119 2.50 19.53 -11.52
CA ARG A 119 3.28 18.31 -11.29
C ARG A 119 2.36 17.13 -11.01
N LEU A 120 2.81 15.94 -11.35
CA LEU A 120 2.14 14.69 -11.07
C LEU A 120 2.63 14.12 -9.74
N ALA A 121 1.76 14.05 -8.74
CA ALA A 121 2.10 13.40 -7.48
C ALA A 121 2.13 11.88 -7.67
N ILE A 122 3.26 11.26 -7.37
CA ILE A 122 3.43 9.81 -7.32
C ILE A 122 4.34 9.44 -6.15
N ALA A 123 4.26 8.21 -5.67
CA ALA A 123 5.32 7.68 -4.82
C ALA A 123 6.61 7.52 -5.64
N SER A 124 7.79 7.50 -4.99
CA SER A 124 9.08 7.36 -5.71
C SER A 124 9.03 6.21 -6.72
N PRO A 125 9.23 6.46 -8.02
CA PRO A 125 9.04 5.46 -9.07
C PRO A 125 10.14 4.39 -9.10
N ASP A 126 11.27 4.63 -8.44
CA ASP A 126 12.42 3.72 -8.50
C ASP A 126 12.38 2.63 -7.42
N SER A 127 11.65 2.85 -6.32
CA SER A 127 11.69 1.92 -5.20
C SER A 127 10.32 1.64 -4.54
N VAL A 128 9.43 2.62 -4.52
CA VAL A 128 8.15 2.47 -3.81
C VAL A 128 7.13 1.75 -4.69
N PRO A 129 6.43 0.71 -4.20
CA PRO A 129 5.53 -0.10 -5.02
C PRO A 129 4.56 0.71 -5.88
N ALA A 130 3.79 1.64 -5.27
CA ALA A 130 2.84 2.47 -6.02
C ALA A 130 3.50 3.30 -7.12
N GLY A 131 4.73 3.79 -6.89
CA GLY A 131 5.52 4.51 -7.89
C GLY A 131 6.00 3.60 -9.01
N LYS A 132 6.46 2.39 -8.69
CA LYS A 132 6.87 1.38 -9.68
C LYS A 132 5.69 1.01 -10.60
N TYR A 133 4.52 0.74 -10.03
CA TYR A 133 3.30 0.48 -10.80
C TYR A 133 2.88 1.68 -11.66
N ALA A 134 2.94 2.90 -11.11
CA ALA A 134 2.64 4.12 -11.86
C ALA A 134 3.57 4.30 -13.06
N ARG A 135 4.89 4.14 -12.86
CA ARG A 135 5.89 4.19 -13.94
C ARG A 135 5.61 3.14 -15.00
N ALA A 136 5.39 1.89 -14.59
CA ALA A 136 5.10 0.80 -15.52
C ALA A 136 3.84 1.08 -16.35
N ALA A 137 2.75 1.53 -15.71
CA ALA A 137 1.50 1.88 -16.38
C ALA A 137 1.67 3.03 -17.38
N LEU A 138 2.33 4.11 -16.97
CA LEU A 138 2.56 5.27 -17.84
C LEU A 138 3.49 4.91 -19.02
N THR A 139 4.50 4.06 -18.80
CA THR A 139 5.39 3.57 -19.85
C THR A 139 4.63 2.69 -20.85
N SER A 140 3.84 1.74 -20.34
CA SER A 140 3.02 0.85 -21.17
C SER A 140 2.00 1.61 -22.03
N LEU A 141 1.47 2.72 -21.52
CA LEU A 141 0.54 3.60 -22.23
C LEU A 141 1.22 4.67 -23.10
N GLY A 142 2.55 4.71 -23.14
CA GLY A 142 3.32 5.63 -23.99
C GLY A 142 3.32 7.09 -23.53
N VAL A 143 3.05 7.36 -22.23
CA VAL A 143 2.95 8.73 -21.71
C VAL A 143 4.02 9.09 -20.67
N TRP A 144 4.85 8.13 -20.25
CA TRP A 144 5.87 8.35 -19.21
C TRP A 144 6.80 9.52 -19.54
N ASP A 145 7.37 9.55 -20.74
CA ASP A 145 8.38 10.54 -21.12
C ASP A 145 7.82 11.97 -21.14
N SER A 146 6.52 12.14 -21.39
CA SER A 146 5.86 13.44 -21.39
C SER A 146 5.70 14.05 -20.01
N VAL A 147 5.81 13.25 -18.93
CA VAL A 147 5.60 13.68 -17.54
C VAL A 147 6.80 13.41 -16.63
N ALA A 148 7.80 12.65 -17.06
CA ALA A 148 8.93 12.21 -16.23
C ALA A 148 9.69 13.39 -15.57
N SER A 149 9.82 14.53 -16.26
CA SER A 149 10.42 15.75 -15.71
C SER A 149 9.49 16.57 -14.80
N ARG A 150 8.21 16.20 -14.72
CA ARG A 150 7.15 16.93 -14.03
C ARG A 150 6.58 16.15 -12.85
N LEU A 151 7.38 15.25 -12.27
CA LEU A 151 6.96 14.48 -11.10
C LEU A 151 7.07 15.30 -9.82
N ALA A 152 6.18 15.03 -8.87
CA ALA A 152 6.29 15.36 -7.45
C ALA A 152 6.43 14.04 -6.68
N PRO A 153 7.65 13.47 -6.58
CA PRO A 153 7.85 12.18 -5.94
C PRO A 153 7.68 12.27 -4.43
N ALA A 154 7.00 11.28 -3.86
CA ALA A 154 6.72 11.19 -2.43
C ALA A 154 7.36 9.94 -1.82
N PRO A 155 7.70 9.95 -0.51
CA PRO A 155 8.32 8.82 0.16
C PRO A 155 7.42 7.57 0.24
N HIS A 156 6.10 7.73 0.15
CA HIS A 156 5.12 6.64 0.09
C HIS A 156 3.80 7.15 -0.51
N VAL A 157 2.90 6.23 -0.91
CA VAL A 157 1.66 6.57 -1.63
C VAL A 157 0.73 7.52 -0.86
N ARG A 158 0.61 7.39 0.46
CA ARG A 158 -0.20 8.30 1.29
C ARG A 158 0.36 9.72 1.33
N ALA A 159 1.67 9.91 1.14
CA ALA A 159 2.25 11.24 0.98
C ALA A 159 1.93 11.84 -0.40
N ALA A 160 1.96 11.03 -1.47
CA ALA A 160 1.49 11.46 -2.80
C ALA A 160 0.00 11.85 -2.78
N LEU A 161 -0.85 11.04 -2.13
CA LEU A 161 -2.25 11.36 -1.93
C LEU A 161 -2.45 12.73 -1.25
N ARG A 162 -1.64 13.05 -0.23
CA ARG A 162 -1.74 14.34 0.47
C ARG A 162 -1.46 15.54 -0.42
N PHE A 163 -0.49 15.46 -1.34
CA PHE A 163 -0.22 16.54 -2.29
C PHE A 163 -1.45 16.87 -3.15
N VAL A 164 -2.22 15.85 -3.55
CA VAL A 164 -3.47 16.07 -4.27
C VAL A 164 -4.57 16.57 -3.35
N ALA A 165 -4.72 15.98 -2.16
CA ALA A 165 -5.75 16.35 -1.19
C ALA A 165 -5.61 17.79 -0.68
N SER A 166 -4.38 18.34 -0.64
CA SER A 166 -4.10 19.76 -0.31
C SER A 166 -4.06 20.67 -1.54
N ALA A 167 -4.35 20.13 -2.73
CA ALA A 167 -4.27 20.85 -4.01
C ALA A 167 -2.87 21.42 -4.34
N GLU A 168 -1.80 20.89 -3.74
CA GLU A 168 -0.41 21.20 -4.11
C GLU A 168 -0.06 20.66 -5.49
N THR A 169 -0.72 19.57 -5.91
CA THR A 169 -0.63 19.02 -7.26
C THR A 169 -2.02 18.85 -7.86
N PRO A 170 -2.20 19.13 -9.17
CA PRO A 170 -3.48 19.00 -9.83
C PRO A 170 -3.93 17.55 -10.01
N LEU A 171 -2.97 16.63 -10.12
CA LEU A 171 -3.21 15.20 -10.33
C LEU A 171 -2.20 14.36 -9.56
N GLY A 172 -2.58 13.12 -9.26
CA GLY A 172 -1.68 12.13 -8.68
C GLY A 172 -2.11 10.70 -9.02
N ILE A 173 -1.17 9.78 -8.89
CA ILE A 173 -1.43 8.34 -9.08
C ILE A 173 -1.24 7.65 -7.74
N VAL A 174 -2.28 6.98 -7.29
CA VAL A 174 -2.37 6.27 -6.01
C VAL A 174 -3.13 4.97 -6.18
N TYR A 175 -3.28 4.20 -5.13
CA TYR A 175 -4.17 3.05 -5.15
C TYR A 175 -5.64 3.46 -4.94
N ARG A 176 -6.57 2.63 -5.43
CA ARG A 176 -8.02 2.81 -5.20
C ARG A 176 -8.34 2.90 -3.71
N SER A 177 -7.69 2.07 -2.89
CA SER A 177 -7.86 2.07 -1.43
C SER A 177 -7.47 3.40 -0.77
N ASP A 178 -6.46 4.09 -1.30
CA ASP A 178 -6.07 5.42 -0.80
C ASP A 178 -7.14 6.46 -1.15
N ALA A 179 -7.66 6.43 -2.38
CA ALA A 179 -8.69 7.37 -2.85
C ALA A 179 -10.01 7.20 -2.09
N VAL A 180 -10.45 5.96 -1.85
CA VAL A 180 -11.68 5.66 -1.07
C VAL A 180 -11.60 6.22 0.35
N SER A 181 -10.39 6.29 0.91
CA SER A 181 -10.15 6.72 2.29
C SER A 181 -9.94 8.23 2.45
N GLU A 182 -10.01 9.03 1.37
CA GLU A 182 -9.70 10.46 1.42
C GLU A 182 -10.77 11.29 0.66
N PRO A 183 -11.72 11.88 1.38
CA PRO A 183 -12.84 12.60 0.75
C PRO A 183 -12.44 13.89 0.03
N ARG A 184 -11.23 14.41 0.26
CA ARG A 184 -10.74 15.61 -0.43
C ARG A 184 -10.20 15.35 -1.83
N VAL A 185 -10.17 14.07 -2.26
CA VAL A 185 -9.83 13.71 -3.65
C VAL A 185 -10.99 12.99 -4.32
N ARG A 186 -10.97 12.99 -5.65
CA ARG A 186 -11.84 12.16 -6.47
C ARG A 186 -11.02 11.33 -7.45
N VAL A 187 -11.52 10.16 -7.79
CA VAL A 187 -10.97 9.36 -8.88
C VAL A 187 -11.35 10.02 -10.20
N VAL A 188 -10.36 10.28 -11.03
CA VAL A 188 -10.54 10.76 -12.41
C VAL A 188 -10.80 9.57 -13.32
N ASP A 189 -9.92 8.55 -13.27
CA ASP A 189 -10.08 7.30 -13.99
C ASP A 189 -9.20 6.20 -13.36
N THR A 190 -9.44 4.95 -13.76
CA THR A 190 -8.71 3.77 -13.31
C THR A 190 -7.76 3.27 -14.41
N PHE A 191 -6.52 2.95 -14.06
CA PHE A 191 -5.56 2.39 -15.00
C PHE A 191 -5.99 0.99 -15.45
N PRO A 192 -5.87 0.67 -16.75
CA PRO A 192 -6.15 -0.68 -17.25
C PRO A 192 -5.26 -1.70 -16.53
N PRO A 193 -5.81 -2.85 -16.07
CA PRO A 193 -5.00 -3.90 -15.44
C PRO A 193 -3.86 -4.43 -16.31
N SER A 194 -4.00 -4.33 -17.64
CA SER A 194 -2.95 -4.72 -18.60
C SER A 194 -1.78 -3.74 -18.70
N SER A 195 -1.87 -2.56 -18.09
CA SER A 195 -0.82 -1.53 -18.15
C SER A 195 0.31 -1.74 -17.13
N HIS A 196 0.11 -2.60 -16.15
CA HIS A 196 1.09 -2.92 -15.10
C HIS A 196 0.91 -4.36 -14.59
N ALA A 197 1.87 -4.88 -13.86
CA ALA A 197 1.71 -6.17 -13.18
C ALA A 197 0.55 -6.12 -12.16
N PRO A 198 -0.10 -7.25 -11.83
CA PRO A 198 -1.12 -7.30 -10.79
C PRO A 198 -0.61 -6.71 -9.48
N ILE A 199 -1.42 -5.87 -8.85
CA ILE A 199 -1.10 -5.29 -7.55
C ILE A 199 -1.51 -6.27 -6.47
N ILE A 200 -0.52 -6.93 -5.87
CA ILE A 200 -0.69 -7.94 -4.84
C ILE A 200 -0.09 -7.41 -3.53
N TYR A 201 -0.78 -7.67 -2.42
CA TYR A 201 -0.28 -7.43 -1.08
C TYR A 201 0.05 -8.76 -0.42
N PRO A 202 1.29 -9.22 -0.51
CA PRO A 202 1.72 -10.39 0.24
C PRO A 202 1.88 -10.05 1.72
N VAL A 203 1.67 -11.05 2.58
CA VAL A 203 1.85 -11.01 4.02
C VAL A 203 2.69 -12.19 4.46
N ALA A 204 3.51 -12.01 5.48
CA ALA A 204 4.25 -13.08 6.13
C ALA A 204 4.53 -12.76 7.60
N ALA A 205 4.58 -13.79 8.45
CA ALA A 205 5.16 -13.67 9.78
C ALA A 205 6.69 -13.69 9.69
N ILE A 206 7.32 -12.88 10.51
CA ILE A 206 8.78 -12.76 10.61
C ILE A 206 9.24 -13.51 11.86
N GLU A 207 10.40 -14.17 11.79
CA GLU A 207 11.01 -14.84 12.93
C GLU A 207 11.28 -13.85 14.06
N SER A 208 10.61 -14.09 15.19
CA SER A 208 10.62 -13.27 16.40
C SER A 208 10.33 -14.12 17.63
N ASP A 209 10.37 -13.52 18.82
CA ASP A 209 10.08 -14.22 20.08
C ASP A 209 8.60 -14.60 20.23
N ASP A 210 7.66 -13.95 19.49
CA ASP A 210 6.22 -14.22 19.56
C ASP A 210 5.57 -14.58 18.21
N VAL A 211 6.15 -15.55 17.52
CA VAL A 211 5.60 -16.14 16.29
C VAL A 211 4.15 -16.62 16.48
N GLY A 212 3.78 -17.06 17.69
CA GLY A 212 2.43 -17.52 17.99
C GLY A 212 1.37 -16.44 17.83
N SER A 213 1.62 -15.24 18.32
CA SER A 213 0.72 -14.09 18.17
C SER A 213 0.70 -13.57 16.73
N ALA A 214 1.85 -13.56 16.04
CA ALA A 214 1.93 -13.21 14.63
C ALA A 214 1.07 -14.15 13.75
N ARG A 215 1.14 -15.47 13.97
CA ARG A 215 0.29 -16.46 13.28
C ARG A 215 -1.21 -16.27 13.59
N ARG A 216 -1.57 -15.93 14.83
CA ARG A 216 -2.97 -15.65 15.18
C ARG A 216 -3.48 -14.41 14.45
N LEU A 217 -2.70 -13.33 14.45
CA LEU A 217 -3.07 -12.11 13.70
C LEU A 217 -3.21 -12.41 12.20
N LEU A 218 -2.26 -13.13 11.61
CA LEU A 218 -2.30 -13.55 10.20
C LEU A 218 -3.61 -14.31 9.90
N GLY A 219 -3.98 -15.30 10.71
CA GLY A 219 -5.23 -16.04 10.53
C GLY A 219 -6.49 -15.16 10.62
N ILE A 220 -6.48 -14.12 11.47
CA ILE A 220 -7.58 -13.15 11.54
C ILE A 220 -7.60 -12.27 10.29
N LEU A 221 -6.45 -11.76 9.83
CA LEU A 221 -6.35 -10.94 8.62
C LEU A 221 -6.85 -11.69 7.37
N GLU A 222 -6.67 -13.00 7.34
CA GLU A 222 -7.13 -13.88 6.25
C GLU A 222 -8.61 -14.30 6.34
N SER A 223 -9.30 -13.95 7.42
CA SER A 223 -10.70 -14.33 7.61
C SER A 223 -11.64 -13.55 6.68
N ALA A 224 -12.77 -14.18 6.28
CA ALA A 224 -13.79 -13.52 5.46
C ALA A 224 -14.35 -12.25 6.10
N GLN A 225 -14.48 -12.23 7.44
CA GLN A 225 -14.95 -11.05 8.19
C GLN A 225 -14.01 -9.85 7.99
N VAL A 226 -12.71 -10.07 8.07
CA VAL A 226 -11.70 -9.01 7.85
C VAL A 226 -11.57 -8.69 6.38
N GLY A 227 -11.71 -9.68 5.49
CA GLY A 227 -11.80 -9.46 4.05
C GLY A 227 -12.88 -8.46 3.67
N ALA A 228 -14.08 -8.55 4.28
CA ALA A 228 -15.16 -7.57 4.07
C ALA A 228 -14.80 -6.15 4.57
N VAL A 229 -13.95 -6.02 5.59
CA VAL A 229 -13.42 -4.72 5.99
C VAL A 229 -12.50 -4.17 4.91
N PHE A 230 -11.54 -4.94 4.44
CA PHE A 230 -10.64 -4.52 3.38
C PHE A 230 -11.38 -4.09 2.11
N GLN A 231 -12.42 -4.83 1.70
CA GLN A 231 -13.26 -4.46 0.55
C GLN A 231 -13.93 -3.10 0.71
N ARG A 232 -14.44 -2.76 1.91
CA ARG A 232 -15.01 -1.42 2.19
C ARG A 232 -14.00 -0.30 2.04
N TYR A 233 -12.71 -0.60 2.24
CA TYR A 233 -11.60 0.33 2.01
C TYR A 233 -11.05 0.27 0.58
N GLY A 234 -11.72 -0.40 -0.36
CA GLY A 234 -11.36 -0.41 -1.77
C GLY A 234 -10.30 -1.42 -2.18
N PHE A 235 -9.95 -2.37 -1.33
CA PHE A 235 -9.11 -3.51 -1.70
C PHE A 235 -9.91 -4.62 -2.38
N ASP A 236 -9.24 -5.43 -3.19
CA ASP A 236 -9.81 -6.65 -3.75
C ASP A 236 -9.48 -7.84 -2.85
N SER A 237 -10.46 -8.73 -2.62
CA SER A 237 -10.22 -10.02 -1.98
C SER A 237 -9.57 -10.97 -3.00
N LEU A 238 -8.48 -11.62 -2.60
CA LEU A 238 -7.83 -12.67 -3.39
C LEU A 238 -8.24 -14.07 -2.94
N LYS A 239 -8.97 -14.16 -1.83
CA LYS A 239 -9.57 -15.41 -1.35
C LYS A 239 -11.05 -15.43 -1.68
N PRO A 240 -11.58 -16.60 -2.11
CA PRO A 240 -13.01 -16.76 -2.39
C PRO A 240 -13.87 -16.58 -1.14
#